data_79f8fd53ffd9925f794afce52c18f552
#
_entry.id   79f8fd53ffd9925f794afce52c18f552
#
_cell.length_a   1.000
_cell.length_b   1.000
_cell.length_c   1.000
_cell.angle_alpha   90.00
_cell.angle_beta   90.00
_cell.angle_gamma   90.00
#
_symmetry.space_group_name_H-M   'P 1'
#
loop_
_entity.id
_entity.type
_entity.pdbx_description
1 polymer ?
#
loop_
_entity_poly.entity_id
_entity_poly.type
_entity_poly.pdbx_seq_one_letter_code
_entity_poly.pdbx_strand_id
1 'polypeptide(L)'
;NQRWVGVHWLTLESTVSPGIHVLGDATFSAPQMPKSAHMANQHAKVAAAAVIQLLQGEPVNATPVVMNTCYSFITPQDAIHIASVHQYDVSERTYKTVPGSGGVSAAASPLEGRYAHAWAENIWADTLG
;
A
#
# COMPACT_ATOMS: atom_id res chain seq x y z
N ASN A 1 4.50 -0.08 -21.46
CA ASN A 1 4.93 -0.78 -20.27
C ASN A 1 4.72 -2.29 -20.48
N GLN A 2 5.79 -3.05 -20.55
CA GLN A 2 5.75 -4.52 -20.71
C GLN A 2 6.14 -5.26 -19.41
N ARG A 3 6.22 -4.55 -18.29
CA ARG A 3 6.77 -5.07 -17.04
C ARG A 3 5.76 -5.15 -15.90
N TRP A 4 4.83 -4.19 -15.81
CA TRP A 4 3.86 -4.09 -14.73
C TRP A 4 2.45 -3.91 -15.28
N VAL A 5 1.46 -4.42 -14.55
CA VAL A 5 0.06 -4.35 -14.93
C VAL A 5 -0.52 -2.99 -14.58
N GLY A 6 -1.15 -2.34 -15.55
CA GLY A 6 -2.00 -1.17 -15.30
C GLY A 6 -3.30 -1.58 -14.62
N VAL A 7 -3.72 -0.84 -13.61
CA VAL A 7 -4.92 -1.13 -12.84
C VAL A 7 -5.81 0.10 -12.65
N HIS A 8 -7.09 -0.14 -12.46
CA HIS A 8 -8.04 0.85 -11.95
C HIS A 8 -7.89 0.92 -10.43
N TRP A 9 -7.38 2.03 -9.91
CA TRP A 9 -6.94 2.15 -8.53
C TRP A 9 -8.02 2.01 -7.45
N LEU A 10 -9.30 2.17 -7.79
CA LEU A 10 -10.41 1.95 -6.85
C LEU A 10 -10.72 0.46 -6.64
N THR A 11 -10.40 -0.38 -7.61
CA THR A 11 -10.74 -1.80 -7.61
C THR A 11 -9.52 -2.71 -7.73
N LEU A 12 -8.37 -2.16 -8.16
CA LEU A 12 -7.17 -2.89 -8.58
C LEU A 12 -7.42 -3.88 -9.72
N GLU A 13 -8.53 -3.71 -10.45
CA GLU A 13 -8.83 -4.47 -11.65
C GLU A 13 -7.90 -4.06 -12.79
N SER A 14 -7.43 -5.04 -13.55
CA SER A 14 -6.57 -4.81 -14.72
C SER A 14 -7.27 -3.94 -15.77
N THR A 15 -6.55 -2.98 -16.34
CA THR A 15 -7.06 -2.13 -17.41
C THR A 15 -7.24 -2.85 -18.75
N VAL A 16 -6.76 -4.10 -18.87
CA VAL A 16 -6.78 -4.89 -20.12
C VAL A 16 -7.50 -6.23 -20.01
N SER A 17 -7.77 -6.69 -18.78
CA SER A 17 -8.41 -8.01 -18.54
C SER A 17 -9.47 -7.86 -17.46
N PRO A 18 -10.77 -7.74 -17.84
CA PRO A 18 -11.85 -7.63 -16.86
C PRO A 18 -11.91 -8.84 -15.92
N GLY A 19 -12.29 -8.61 -14.68
CA GLY A 19 -12.39 -9.64 -13.63
C GLY A 19 -11.06 -10.12 -13.06
N ILE A 20 -9.92 -9.56 -13.52
CA ILE A 20 -8.59 -9.87 -12.99
C ILE A 20 -8.11 -8.68 -12.15
N HIS A 21 -7.97 -8.89 -10.85
CA HIS A 21 -7.44 -7.91 -9.93
C HIS A 21 -5.96 -8.18 -9.64
N VAL A 22 -5.12 -7.14 -9.73
CA VAL A 22 -3.66 -7.23 -9.55
C VAL A 22 -3.23 -6.23 -8.50
N LEU A 23 -2.39 -6.65 -7.59
CA LEU A 23 -1.98 -5.83 -6.44
C LEU A 23 -0.47 -5.91 -6.17
N GLY A 24 0.00 -5.06 -5.28
CA GLY A 24 1.40 -5.03 -4.85
C GLY A 24 2.36 -4.66 -5.97
N ASP A 25 3.52 -5.25 -5.93
CA ASP A 25 4.65 -4.93 -6.81
C ASP A 25 4.44 -5.28 -8.28
N ALA A 26 3.44 -6.13 -8.58
CA ALA A 26 3.06 -6.45 -9.95
C ALA A 26 2.33 -5.29 -10.66
N THR A 27 1.82 -4.31 -9.93
CA THR A 27 1.14 -3.15 -10.51
C THR A 27 2.11 -2.11 -11.05
N PHE A 28 1.68 -1.36 -12.06
CA PHE A 28 2.33 -0.11 -12.45
C PHE A 28 2.01 0.95 -11.38
N SER A 29 2.98 1.29 -10.53
CA SER A 29 2.76 2.14 -9.35
C SER A 29 2.16 3.49 -9.68
N ALA A 30 1.26 3.97 -8.83
CA ALA A 30 0.86 5.38 -8.82
C ALA A 30 2.07 6.29 -8.53
N PRO A 31 2.00 7.58 -8.91
CA PRO A 31 3.10 8.51 -8.65
C PRO A 31 3.52 8.52 -7.18
N GLN A 32 4.82 8.40 -6.93
CA GLN A 32 5.43 8.39 -5.59
C GLN A 32 4.96 7.25 -4.66
N MET A 33 4.15 6.31 -5.14
CA MET A 33 3.74 5.15 -4.36
C MET A 33 4.87 4.13 -4.33
N PRO A 34 5.37 3.75 -3.15
CA PRO A 34 6.44 2.78 -3.03
C PRO A 34 5.95 1.37 -3.35
N LYS A 35 6.84 0.54 -3.85
CA LYS A 35 6.66 -0.91 -3.93
C LYS A 35 7.16 -1.53 -2.63
N SER A 36 6.24 -2.07 -1.81
CA SER A 36 6.57 -2.61 -0.50
C SER A 36 5.54 -3.64 -0.05
N ALA A 37 5.92 -4.50 0.90
CA ALA A 37 5.02 -5.47 1.51
C ALA A 37 3.81 -4.79 2.18
N HIS A 38 4.02 -3.65 2.86
CA HIS A 38 2.93 -2.90 3.48
C HIS A 38 1.96 -2.35 2.43
N MET A 39 2.46 -1.78 1.34
CA MET A 39 1.60 -1.29 0.26
C MET A 39 0.85 -2.45 -0.41
N ALA A 40 1.49 -3.60 -0.61
CA ALA A 40 0.82 -4.79 -1.13
C ALA A 40 -0.32 -5.27 -0.22
N ASN A 41 -0.12 -5.27 1.10
CA ASN A 41 -1.15 -5.56 2.09
C ASN A 41 -2.31 -4.55 2.02
N GLN A 42 -2.01 -3.26 1.89
CA GLN A 42 -3.04 -2.21 1.73
C GLN A 42 -3.82 -2.38 0.41
N HIS A 43 -3.16 -2.68 -0.69
CA HIS A 43 -3.80 -3.01 -1.97
C HIS A 43 -4.73 -4.22 -1.84
N ALA A 44 -4.33 -5.26 -1.12
CA ALA A 44 -5.16 -6.44 -0.90
C ALA A 44 -6.48 -6.09 -0.20
N LYS A 45 -6.44 -5.22 0.80
CA LYS A 45 -7.64 -4.75 1.52
C LYS A 45 -8.56 -3.93 0.62
N VAL A 46 -8.01 -3.03 -0.19
CA VAL A 46 -8.79 -2.25 -1.16
C VAL A 46 -9.42 -3.18 -2.20
N ALA A 47 -8.66 -4.12 -2.77
CA ALA A 47 -9.16 -5.06 -3.76
C ALA A 47 -10.26 -5.96 -3.18
N ALA A 48 -10.05 -6.54 -2.00
CA ALA A 48 -11.03 -7.43 -1.36
C ALA A 48 -12.35 -6.70 -1.09
N ALA A 49 -12.29 -5.49 -0.53
CA ALA A 49 -13.48 -4.67 -0.30
C ALA A 49 -14.21 -4.34 -1.62
N ALA A 50 -13.45 -3.95 -2.66
CA ALA A 50 -14.03 -3.63 -3.97
C ALA A 50 -14.68 -4.85 -4.63
N VAL A 51 -14.04 -6.03 -4.58
CA VAL A 51 -14.61 -7.27 -5.14
C VAL A 51 -15.92 -7.62 -4.45
N ILE A 52 -15.98 -7.55 -3.11
CA ILE A 52 -17.21 -7.81 -2.35
C ILE A 52 -18.33 -6.84 -2.78
N GLN A 53 -18.03 -5.54 -2.83
CA GLN A 53 -18.99 -4.52 -3.24
C GLN A 53 -19.51 -4.74 -4.68
N LEU A 54 -18.60 -5.04 -5.61
CA LEU A 54 -18.96 -5.32 -7.01
C LEU A 54 -19.86 -6.57 -7.14
N LEU A 55 -19.57 -7.63 -6.39
CA LEU A 55 -20.41 -8.85 -6.39
C LEU A 55 -21.80 -8.60 -5.78
N GLN A 56 -21.91 -7.63 -4.87
CA GLN A 56 -23.21 -7.23 -4.26
C GLN A 56 -23.96 -6.19 -5.09
N GLY A 57 -23.37 -5.66 -6.15
CA GLY A 57 -23.94 -4.57 -6.94
C GLY A 57 -23.89 -3.22 -6.23
N GLU A 58 -23.01 -3.10 -5.22
CA GLU A 58 -22.85 -1.88 -4.42
C GLU A 58 -21.71 -0.99 -4.98
N PRO A 59 -21.78 0.32 -4.74
CA PRO A 59 -20.71 1.22 -5.15
C PRO A 59 -19.41 0.97 -4.37
N VAL A 60 -18.28 0.95 -5.07
CA VAL A 60 -16.97 0.85 -4.44
C VAL A 60 -16.60 2.14 -3.68
N ASN A 61 -15.71 2.02 -2.69
CA ASN A 61 -15.20 3.18 -1.96
C ASN A 61 -14.54 4.16 -2.94
N ALA A 62 -15.10 5.37 -3.06
CA ALA A 62 -14.64 6.39 -4.02
C ALA A 62 -13.38 7.15 -3.56
N THR A 63 -13.00 7.04 -2.29
CA THR A 63 -11.89 7.81 -1.69
C THR A 63 -11.01 6.96 -0.78
N PRO A 64 -10.49 5.81 -1.26
CA PRO A 64 -9.65 4.97 -0.43
C PRO A 64 -8.35 5.69 -0.07
N VAL A 65 -7.87 5.39 1.14
CA VAL A 65 -6.58 5.84 1.66
C VAL A 65 -5.72 4.62 1.94
N VAL A 66 -4.48 4.65 1.51
CA VAL A 66 -3.50 3.60 1.77
C VAL A 66 -2.25 4.21 2.39
N MET A 67 -1.53 3.44 3.17
CA MET A 67 -0.33 3.91 3.84
C MET A 67 0.84 2.97 3.60
N ASN A 68 2.03 3.53 3.71
CA ASN A 68 3.27 2.77 3.69
C ASN A 68 4.11 3.07 4.91
N THR A 69 4.73 2.05 5.46
CA THR A 69 5.86 2.16 6.38
C THR A 69 6.85 1.07 6.03
N CYS A 70 8.08 1.46 5.78
CA CYS A 70 9.19 0.54 5.58
C CYS A 70 10.22 0.77 6.67
N TYR A 71 10.76 -0.30 7.22
CA TYR A 71 11.84 -0.25 8.21
C TYR A 71 13.15 -0.76 7.60
N SER A 72 14.26 -0.15 7.99
CA SER A 72 15.60 -0.57 7.62
C SER A 72 16.46 -0.67 8.87
N PHE A 73 16.98 -1.86 9.17
CA PHE A 73 17.93 -2.06 10.26
C PHE A 73 19.33 -1.59 9.84
N ILE A 74 19.92 -0.75 10.67
CA ILE A 74 21.29 -0.24 10.51
C ILE A 74 22.27 -1.08 11.34
N THR A 75 21.80 -1.55 12.50
CA THR A 75 22.44 -2.55 13.36
C THR A 75 21.44 -3.66 13.66
N PRO A 76 21.82 -4.75 14.35
CA PRO A 76 20.83 -5.76 14.77
C PRO A 76 19.71 -5.22 15.69
N GLN A 77 19.88 -4.06 16.31
CA GLN A 77 18.92 -3.47 17.26
C GLN A 77 18.35 -2.14 16.78
N ASP A 78 19.09 -1.37 15.98
CA ASP A 78 18.71 -0.02 15.59
C ASP A 78 18.10 0.00 14.19
N ALA A 79 16.95 0.58 14.04
CA ALA A 79 16.30 0.79 12.76
C ALA A 79 15.97 2.26 12.49
N ILE A 80 15.68 2.55 11.25
CA ILE A 80 14.99 3.75 10.79
C ILE A 80 13.71 3.33 10.07
N HIS A 81 12.76 4.24 9.96
CA HIS A 81 11.60 4.06 9.09
C HIS A 81 11.49 5.15 8.03
N ILE A 82 10.80 4.83 6.95
CA ILE A 82 10.21 5.78 6.02
C ILE A 82 8.71 5.49 5.92
N ALA A 83 7.89 6.53 6.04
CA ALA A 83 6.43 6.40 5.99
C ALA A 83 5.82 7.40 5.01
N SER A 84 4.64 7.06 4.48
CA SER A 84 3.83 7.96 3.66
C SER A 84 2.37 7.52 3.66
N VAL A 85 1.46 8.48 3.48
CA VAL A 85 0.03 8.22 3.26
C VAL A 85 -0.33 8.64 1.85
N HIS A 86 -1.14 7.84 1.18
CA HIS A 86 -1.60 8.09 -0.18
C HIS A 86 -3.11 8.06 -0.20
N GLN A 87 -3.70 9.08 -0.79
CA GLN A 87 -5.14 9.21 -0.98
C GLN A 87 -5.48 9.20 -2.46
N TYR A 88 -6.60 8.55 -2.81
CA TYR A 88 -7.08 8.56 -4.18
C TYR A 88 -7.56 9.95 -4.59
N ASP A 89 -7.03 10.44 -5.71
CA ASP A 89 -7.44 11.67 -6.36
C ASP A 89 -8.43 11.34 -7.48
N VAL A 90 -9.68 11.76 -7.29
CA VAL A 90 -10.77 11.48 -8.24
C VAL A 90 -10.53 12.15 -9.60
N SER A 91 -9.92 13.33 -9.62
CA SER A 91 -9.70 14.10 -10.85
C SER A 91 -8.63 13.46 -11.72
N GLU A 92 -7.57 12.92 -11.13
CA GLU A 92 -6.48 12.27 -11.84
C GLU A 92 -6.60 10.74 -11.89
N ARG A 93 -7.60 10.19 -11.19
CA ARG A 93 -7.86 8.73 -11.11
C ARG A 93 -6.65 7.92 -10.68
N THR A 94 -5.87 8.45 -9.74
CA THR A 94 -4.67 7.81 -9.19
C THR A 94 -4.49 8.17 -7.73
N TYR A 95 -3.62 7.44 -7.04
CA TYR A 95 -3.22 7.85 -5.69
C TYR A 95 -2.18 8.96 -5.73
N LYS A 96 -2.27 9.88 -4.78
CA LYS A 96 -1.29 10.93 -4.52
C LYS A 96 -0.85 10.89 -3.07
N THR A 97 0.41 11.20 -2.83
CA THR A 97 0.91 11.38 -1.46
C THR A 97 0.22 12.56 -0.79
N VAL A 98 -0.32 12.33 0.39
CA VAL A 98 -0.92 13.40 1.21
C VAL A 98 0.21 14.32 1.69
N PRO A 99 0.14 15.63 1.43
CA PRO A 99 1.16 16.58 1.85
C PRO A 99 1.40 16.52 3.36
N GLY A 100 2.66 16.48 3.78
CA GLY A 100 3.05 16.42 5.18
C GLY A 100 2.86 15.06 5.87
N SER A 101 2.38 14.04 5.16
CA SER A 101 2.21 12.69 5.73
C SER A 101 3.46 11.82 5.65
N GLY A 102 4.45 12.23 4.87
CA GLY A 102 5.70 11.49 4.69
C GLY A 102 6.74 11.87 5.73
N GLY A 103 7.62 10.93 6.01
CA GLY A 103 8.74 11.19 6.90
C GLY A 103 9.75 10.06 6.91
N VAL A 104 10.96 10.41 7.33
CA VAL A 104 12.06 9.48 7.59
C VAL A 104 12.50 9.74 9.03
N SER A 105 12.84 8.69 9.78
CA SER A 105 13.40 8.82 11.12
C SER A 105 14.59 9.78 11.11
N ALA A 106 14.63 10.68 12.08
CA ALA A 106 15.75 11.64 12.23
C ALA A 106 17.08 10.92 12.51
N ALA A 107 17.03 9.79 13.20
CA ALA A 107 18.18 8.93 13.50
C ALA A 107 17.70 7.49 13.73
N ALA A 108 18.60 6.54 13.52
CA ALA A 108 18.37 5.16 13.93
C ALA A 108 18.31 5.02 15.45
N SER A 109 17.47 4.12 15.95
CA SER A 109 17.35 3.86 17.39
C SER A 109 16.84 2.47 17.71
N PRO A 110 17.08 1.96 18.94
CA PRO A 110 16.51 0.70 19.41
C PRO A 110 14.98 0.75 19.52
N LEU A 111 14.39 1.92 19.71
CA LEU A 111 12.94 2.09 19.73
C LEU A 111 12.34 1.81 18.35
N GLU A 112 12.93 2.35 17.30
CA GLU A 112 12.55 2.06 15.91
C GLU A 112 12.72 0.57 15.58
N GLY A 113 13.77 -0.07 16.10
CA GLY A 113 13.97 -1.52 15.96
C GLY A 113 12.83 -2.33 16.60
N ARG A 114 12.37 -1.95 17.79
CA ARG A 114 11.18 -2.58 18.40
C ARG A 114 9.91 -2.36 17.58
N TYR A 115 9.73 -1.17 17.04
CA TYR A 115 8.59 -0.88 16.16
C TYR A 115 8.65 -1.72 14.89
N ALA A 116 9.83 -1.92 14.29
CA ALA A 116 10.01 -2.75 13.11
C ALA A 116 9.58 -4.20 13.36
N HIS A 117 9.97 -4.78 14.49
CA HIS A 117 9.55 -6.13 14.88
C HIS A 117 8.04 -6.23 15.10
N ALA A 118 7.46 -5.34 15.90
CA ALA A 118 6.01 -5.30 16.14
C ALA A 118 5.21 -5.09 14.86
N TRP A 119 5.70 -4.24 13.95
CA TRP A 119 5.10 -4.04 12.64
C TRP A 119 5.12 -5.33 11.81
N ALA A 120 6.24 -6.06 11.78
CA ALA A 120 6.36 -7.32 11.04
C ALA A 120 5.40 -8.38 11.60
N GLU A 121 5.31 -8.53 12.92
CA GLU A 121 4.38 -9.44 13.58
C GLU A 121 2.92 -9.11 13.20
N ASN A 122 2.55 -7.83 13.22
CA ASN A 122 1.19 -7.40 12.86
C ASN A 122 0.88 -7.67 11.37
N ILE A 123 1.82 -7.42 10.45
CA ILE A 123 1.62 -7.71 9.02
C ILE A 123 1.50 -9.21 8.78
N TRP A 124 2.27 -10.04 9.46
CA TRP A 124 2.17 -11.49 9.35
C TRP A 124 0.83 -12.01 9.89
N ALA A 125 0.40 -11.55 11.06
CA ALA A 125 -0.90 -11.91 11.61
C ALA A 125 -2.06 -11.50 10.69
N ASP A 126 -1.98 -10.32 10.11
CA ASP A 126 -3.00 -9.78 9.19
C ASP A 126 -3.03 -10.53 7.83
N THR A 127 -1.92 -11.11 7.40
CA THR A 127 -1.77 -11.77 6.09
C THR A 127 -1.94 -13.28 6.16
N LEU A 128 -1.51 -13.90 7.26
CA LEU A 128 -1.43 -15.35 7.40
C LEU A 128 -2.47 -15.92 8.38
N GLY A 129 -3.15 -15.09 9.15
CA GLY A 129 -4.16 -15.46 10.17
C GLY A 129 -3.52 -15.69 11.50
#